data_a55fa9df83e6b49a714165f0f0069380
#
_entry.id   a55fa9df83e6b49a714165f0f0069380
#
_cell.length_a   1.000
_cell.length_b   1.000
_cell.length_c   1.000
_cell.angle_alpha   90.00
_cell.angle_beta   90.00
_cell.angle_gamma   90.00
#
_symmetry.space_group_name_H-M   'P 1'
#
loop_
_entity.id
_entity.type
_entity.pdbx_description
1 polymer ?
#
loop_
_entity_poly.entity_id
_entity_poly.type
_entity_poly.pdbx_seq_one_letter_code
_entity_poly.pdbx_strand_id
1 'polypeptide(L)'
;MEFNFKSNSAYSYMRYGGYQGKYKGKEYYMVPNSEASINIRDLYDMFSKMDSILVDLLNIGRICIDSDDDQTKFTCAYFFVEQYGLLGFMVEAPINADFLLNEEVTLKESNFINKNCVMRTKEYFDLFFPFAKDTEMNYTVTNGKVEIETNSDLQRMLNHTSLSNQLIYSSFYCEKIDWIIEYAKKMYKTFKKYVDLANNSINDYDEYRARETINDYYFSGIPYKINMYGNTPEISWQPNCLKQAIDMAFGFMLCSEKNPLKICKHCGKVFYAKNPKAEYDSSQCRNQANVYKSRNKNKAD
;
A
#
# COMPACT_ATOMS: atom_id res chain seq x y z
N MET A 1 -25.81 -11.04 9.30
CA MET A 1 -24.74 -10.74 10.27
C MET A 1 -24.04 -9.54 9.69
N GLU A 2 -24.27 -8.35 10.24
CA GLU A 2 -23.58 -7.14 9.81
C GLU A 2 -22.23 -7.09 10.51
N PHE A 3 -21.14 -7.12 9.76
CA PHE A 3 -19.82 -6.88 10.30
C PHE A 3 -19.61 -5.38 10.47
N ASN A 4 -19.86 -4.86 11.65
CA ASN A 4 -19.52 -3.48 11.98
C ASN A 4 -18.01 -3.38 12.16
N PHE A 5 -17.33 -2.83 11.15
CA PHE A 5 -15.95 -2.42 11.26
C PHE A 5 -15.85 -1.10 12.01
N LYS A 6 -15.85 -1.19 13.31
CA LYS A 6 -15.26 -0.11 14.10
C LYS A 6 -13.76 -0.37 14.14
N SER A 7 -13.00 0.36 13.37
CA SER A 7 -11.56 0.44 13.58
C SER A 7 -11.33 1.19 14.90
N ASN A 8 -11.42 0.45 15.99
CA ASN A 8 -11.21 0.98 17.32
C ASN A 8 -9.75 0.94 17.69
N SER A 9 -8.89 1.33 16.82
CA SER A 9 -7.52 1.53 17.19
C SER A 9 -7.07 2.86 16.63
N ALA A 10 -6.64 3.71 17.48
CA ALA A 10 -5.71 4.76 17.13
C ALA A 10 -4.43 4.08 16.60
N TYR A 11 -4.49 3.54 15.39
CA TYR A 11 -3.35 2.96 14.73
C TYR A 11 -2.56 4.10 14.12
N SER A 12 -1.62 4.57 14.88
CA SER A 12 -0.68 5.56 14.42
C SER A 12 0.34 4.86 13.51
N TYR A 13 0.39 5.28 12.26
CA TYR A 13 1.44 4.88 11.33
C TYR A 13 2.52 5.95 11.31
N MET A 14 3.77 5.53 11.33
CA MET A 14 4.92 6.46 11.30
C MET A 14 5.40 6.68 9.88
N ARG A 15 5.75 7.92 9.57
CA ARG A 15 6.54 8.27 8.40
C ARG A 15 7.80 9.00 8.85
N TYR A 16 8.83 8.94 8.02
CA TYR A 16 10.04 9.71 8.26
C TYR A 16 9.87 11.16 7.85
N GLY A 17 10.68 12.06 8.39
CA GLY A 17 10.64 13.50 8.08
C GLY A 17 11.07 13.86 6.65
N GLY A 18 11.48 12.88 5.84
CA GLY A 18 11.78 13.02 4.43
C GLY A 18 12.32 11.75 3.82
N TYR A 19 12.23 11.68 2.49
CA TYR A 19 12.65 10.54 1.69
C TYR A 19 13.50 10.97 0.50
N GLN A 20 14.29 10.05 -0.04
CA GLN A 20 15.11 10.27 -1.23
C GLN A 20 15.18 8.99 -2.07
N GLY A 21 15.45 9.15 -3.36
CA GLY A 21 15.75 8.03 -4.23
C GLY A 21 17.23 7.67 -4.19
N LYS A 22 17.57 6.38 -4.10
CA LYS A 22 18.95 5.88 -4.22
C LYS A 22 19.02 4.66 -5.12
N TYR A 23 20.08 4.57 -5.92
CA TYR A 23 20.38 3.40 -6.72
C TYR A 23 21.28 2.41 -5.98
N LYS A 24 20.98 1.11 -6.13
CA LYS A 24 21.89 0.00 -5.82
C LYS A 24 21.95 -0.89 -7.06
N GLY A 25 23.04 -0.82 -7.80
CA GLY A 25 23.13 -1.46 -9.11
C GLY A 25 22.13 -0.85 -10.10
N LYS A 26 21.24 -1.67 -10.64
CA LYS A 26 20.15 -1.24 -11.54
C LYS A 26 18.84 -0.92 -10.80
N GLU A 27 18.76 -1.26 -9.53
CA GLU A 27 17.54 -1.11 -8.73
C GLU A 27 17.46 0.28 -8.13
N TYR A 28 16.28 0.88 -8.18
CA TYR A 28 16.02 2.20 -7.64
C TYR A 28 15.11 2.11 -6.42
N TYR A 29 15.56 2.65 -5.30
CA TYR A 29 14.90 2.53 -4.00
C TYR A 29 14.42 3.87 -3.48
N MET A 30 13.29 3.85 -2.81
CA MET A 30 12.83 4.91 -1.91
C MET A 30 13.41 4.66 -0.52
N VAL A 31 14.20 5.61 -0.02
CA VAL A 31 14.93 5.51 1.25
C VAL A 31 14.54 6.65 2.16
N PRO A 32 14.42 6.43 3.48
CA PRO A 32 14.36 7.52 4.44
C PRO A 32 15.60 8.40 4.31
N ASN A 33 15.43 9.71 4.44
CA ASN A 33 16.56 10.63 4.45
C ASN A 33 17.42 10.36 5.71
N SER A 34 18.76 10.35 5.57
CA SER A 34 19.69 10.01 6.67
C SER A 34 19.61 10.98 7.85
N GLU A 35 19.11 12.19 7.63
CA GLU A 35 18.87 13.19 8.66
C GLU A 35 17.44 13.16 9.21
N ALA A 36 16.59 12.31 8.63
CA ALA A 36 15.20 12.18 9.04
C ALA A 36 15.13 11.42 10.36
N SER A 37 15.09 12.15 11.47
CA SER A 37 14.65 11.58 12.73
C SER A 37 13.18 11.21 12.64
N ILE A 38 12.80 10.07 13.22
CA ILE A 38 11.40 9.76 13.44
C ILE A 38 10.88 10.83 14.41
N ASN A 39 10.06 11.74 13.87
CA ASN A 39 9.42 12.74 14.69
C ASN A 39 8.05 12.19 15.12
N ILE A 40 7.74 12.25 16.41
CA ILE A 40 6.41 11.88 16.95
C ILE A 40 5.28 12.66 16.24
N ARG A 41 5.57 13.84 15.70
CA ARG A 41 4.62 14.62 14.88
C ARG A 41 4.28 13.96 13.53
N ASP A 42 5.07 12.99 13.08
CA ASP A 42 4.84 12.25 11.85
C ASP A 42 4.01 10.99 12.06
N LEU A 43 3.56 10.75 13.30
CA LEU A 43 2.53 9.76 13.57
C LEU A 43 1.17 10.27 13.09
N TYR A 44 0.48 9.47 12.30
CA TYR A 44 -0.86 9.80 11.87
C TYR A 44 -1.80 8.59 11.93
N ASP A 45 -3.07 8.85 12.12
CA ASP A 45 -4.11 7.82 11.99
C ASP A 45 -4.33 7.52 10.50
N MET A 46 -3.80 6.36 10.04
CA MET A 46 -3.91 5.97 8.64
C MET A 46 -5.35 5.76 8.19
N PHE A 47 -6.25 5.36 9.09
CA PHE A 47 -7.66 5.18 8.74
C PHE A 47 -8.39 6.50 8.53
N SER A 48 -8.04 7.55 9.25
CA SER A 48 -8.58 8.90 9.02
C SER A 48 -8.16 9.50 7.67
N LYS A 49 -7.08 8.99 7.07
CA LYS A 49 -6.56 9.41 5.76
C LYS A 49 -6.88 8.41 4.64
N MET A 50 -7.56 7.30 4.94
CA MET A 50 -7.68 6.18 4.02
C MET A 50 -8.35 6.55 2.69
N ASP A 51 -9.36 7.42 2.72
CA ASP A 51 -10.01 7.89 1.49
C ASP A 51 -9.02 8.58 0.54
N SER A 52 -8.15 9.43 1.10
CA SER A 52 -7.11 10.12 0.33
C SER A 52 -6.02 9.15 -0.14
N ILE A 53 -5.58 8.24 0.73
CA ILE A 53 -4.58 7.21 0.40
C ILE A 53 -5.05 6.35 -0.77
N LEU A 54 -6.29 5.86 -0.75
CA LEU A 54 -6.85 5.04 -1.83
C LEU A 54 -6.97 5.83 -3.13
N VAL A 55 -7.48 7.06 -3.08
CA VAL A 55 -7.60 7.92 -4.26
C VAL A 55 -6.25 8.19 -4.90
N ASP A 56 -5.25 8.54 -4.10
CA ASP A 56 -3.92 8.88 -4.61
C ASP A 56 -3.23 7.64 -5.18
N LEU A 57 -3.28 6.51 -4.48
CA LEU A 57 -2.66 5.27 -4.95
C LEU A 57 -3.30 4.76 -6.25
N LEU A 58 -4.62 4.80 -6.36
CA LEU A 58 -5.33 4.44 -7.59
C LEU A 58 -4.99 5.39 -8.76
N ASN A 59 -4.85 6.69 -8.50
CA ASN A 59 -4.42 7.64 -9.53
C ASN A 59 -2.96 7.45 -9.95
N ILE A 60 -2.07 7.10 -9.03
CA ILE A 60 -0.69 6.72 -9.34
C ILE A 60 -0.69 5.48 -10.25
N GLY A 61 -1.45 4.44 -9.90
CA GLY A 61 -1.59 3.26 -10.73
C GLY A 61 -2.08 3.59 -12.14
N ARG A 62 -3.07 4.46 -12.27
CA ARG A 62 -3.58 4.94 -13.57
C ARG A 62 -2.49 5.65 -14.39
N ILE A 63 -1.79 6.60 -13.78
CA ILE A 63 -0.74 7.37 -14.47
C ILE A 63 0.37 6.45 -14.95
N CYS A 64 0.82 5.53 -14.10
CA CYS A 64 1.95 4.66 -14.41
C CYS A 64 1.60 3.48 -15.32
N ILE A 65 0.32 3.17 -15.56
CA ILE A 65 -0.07 2.23 -16.62
C ILE A 65 0.22 2.81 -18.00
N ASP A 66 -0.01 4.09 -18.19
CA ASP A 66 0.12 4.79 -19.46
C ASP A 66 1.54 5.37 -19.67
N SER A 67 2.41 5.28 -18.67
CA SER A 67 3.78 5.83 -18.71
C SER A 67 4.80 4.84 -18.17
N ASP A 68 5.79 4.52 -19.00
CA ASP A 68 6.98 3.73 -18.62
C ASP A 68 8.18 4.59 -18.25
N ASP A 69 8.01 5.91 -18.23
CA ASP A 69 9.05 6.86 -17.88
C ASP A 69 9.46 6.76 -16.41
N ASP A 70 10.74 6.51 -16.17
CA ASP A 70 11.29 6.32 -14.81
C ASP A 70 11.15 7.58 -13.94
N GLN A 71 11.22 8.76 -14.54
CA GLN A 71 11.03 10.02 -13.80
C GLN A 71 9.59 10.16 -13.30
N THR A 72 8.62 9.78 -14.12
CA THR A 72 7.20 9.76 -13.72
C THR A 72 6.96 8.76 -12.60
N LYS A 73 7.50 7.53 -12.71
CA LYS A 73 7.41 6.52 -11.67
C LYS A 73 8.01 7.00 -10.35
N PHE A 74 9.22 7.57 -10.40
CA PHE A 74 9.86 8.14 -9.22
C PHE A 74 9.01 9.25 -8.59
N THR A 75 8.56 10.21 -9.39
CA THR A 75 7.77 11.34 -8.89
C THR A 75 6.48 10.86 -8.21
N CYS A 76 5.78 9.89 -8.80
CA CYS A 76 4.58 9.29 -8.24
C CYS A 76 4.86 8.56 -6.92
N ALA A 77 5.89 7.72 -6.88
CA ALA A 77 6.27 6.99 -5.66
C ALA A 77 6.74 7.94 -4.56
N TYR A 78 7.56 8.93 -4.91
CA TYR A 78 8.04 9.94 -3.97
C TYR A 78 6.89 10.74 -3.35
N PHE A 79 5.97 11.24 -4.18
CA PHE A 79 4.79 11.97 -3.70
C PHE A 79 3.98 11.13 -2.70
N PHE A 80 3.75 9.85 -3.02
CA PHE A 80 3.00 8.96 -2.14
C PHE A 80 3.71 8.73 -0.81
N VAL A 81 4.99 8.37 -0.87
CA VAL A 81 5.79 8.01 0.32
C VAL A 81 6.04 9.24 1.20
N GLU A 82 6.28 10.41 0.61
CA GLU A 82 6.43 11.67 1.35
C GLU A 82 5.17 12.01 2.15
N GLN A 83 4.02 11.70 1.59
CA GLN A 83 2.74 12.02 2.24
C GLN A 83 2.28 10.96 3.23
N TYR A 84 2.50 9.67 2.93
CA TYR A 84 1.90 8.56 3.66
C TYR A 84 2.92 7.60 4.30
N GLY A 85 4.17 7.65 3.91
CA GLY A 85 5.22 6.73 4.34
C GLY A 85 5.36 5.50 3.42
N LEU A 86 6.31 4.64 3.77
CA LEU A 86 6.57 3.38 3.07
C LEU A 86 5.42 2.39 3.29
N LEU A 87 5.19 1.52 2.32
CA LEU A 87 4.06 0.57 2.36
C LEU A 87 4.26 -0.59 3.35
N GLY A 88 5.51 -0.97 3.63
CA GLY A 88 5.81 -2.07 4.55
C GLY A 88 5.78 -3.44 3.88
N PHE A 89 6.27 -3.57 2.64
CA PHE A 89 6.30 -4.85 1.91
C PHE A 89 7.02 -5.98 2.65
N MET A 90 7.94 -5.65 3.55
CA MET A 90 8.63 -6.63 4.37
C MET A 90 7.67 -7.50 5.22
N VAL A 91 6.50 -6.98 5.57
CA VAL A 91 5.49 -7.71 6.34
C VAL A 91 4.92 -8.89 5.56
N GLU A 92 4.92 -8.82 4.23
CA GLU A 92 4.47 -9.93 3.37
C GLU A 92 5.51 -11.02 3.19
N ALA A 93 6.74 -10.74 3.58
CA ALA A 93 7.85 -11.68 3.51
C ALA A 93 8.40 -11.92 4.92
N PRO A 94 7.62 -12.48 5.86
CA PRO A 94 8.08 -12.69 7.22
C PRO A 94 9.22 -13.70 7.24
N ILE A 95 10.23 -13.41 8.05
CA ILE A 95 11.29 -14.36 8.36
C ILE A 95 10.65 -15.55 9.07
N ASN A 96 10.82 -16.75 8.53
CA ASN A 96 10.46 -17.97 9.23
C ASN A 96 11.64 -18.41 10.10
N ALA A 97 11.45 -18.41 11.42
CA ALA A 97 12.49 -18.75 12.38
C ALA A 97 13.10 -20.15 12.16
N ASP A 98 12.31 -21.10 11.68
CA ASP A 98 12.77 -22.47 11.42
C ASP A 98 13.78 -22.53 10.26
N PHE A 99 13.67 -21.63 9.30
CA PHE A 99 14.62 -21.52 8.19
C PHE A 99 15.89 -20.77 8.55
N LEU A 100 15.87 -19.94 9.58
CA LEU A 100 17.08 -19.23 10.05
C LEU A 100 18.16 -20.17 10.56
N LEU A 101 17.79 -21.36 11.02
CA LEU A 101 18.75 -22.42 11.39
C LEU A 101 19.61 -22.86 10.19
N ASN A 102 19.08 -22.73 8.97
CA ASN A 102 19.73 -23.05 7.71
C ASN A 102 20.13 -21.80 6.92
N GLU A 103 20.08 -20.62 7.53
CA GLU A 103 20.33 -19.33 6.85
C GLU A 103 19.41 -19.08 5.64
N GLU A 104 18.21 -19.63 5.64
CA GLU A 104 17.24 -19.48 4.56
C GLU A 104 15.95 -18.79 5.05
N VAL A 105 15.30 -18.09 4.16
CA VAL A 105 14.04 -17.39 4.38
C VAL A 105 13.03 -17.82 3.34
N THR A 106 11.86 -18.27 3.78
CA THR A 106 10.75 -18.54 2.88
C THR A 106 9.87 -17.30 2.74
N LEU A 107 9.72 -16.80 1.51
CA LEU A 107 8.80 -15.71 1.18
C LEU A 107 7.42 -16.30 0.91
N LYS A 108 6.44 -15.89 1.69
CA LYS A 108 5.05 -16.25 1.44
C LYS A 108 4.43 -15.26 0.47
N GLU A 109 3.98 -15.79 -0.67
CA GLU A 109 3.00 -15.15 -1.58
C GLU A 109 3.27 -13.70 -2.02
N SER A 110 4.52 -13.25 -2.03
CA SER A 110 4.81 -11.90 -2.49
C SER A 110 5.07 -11.88 -3.99
N ASN A 111 4.08 -11.47 -4.75
CA ASN A 111 4.22 -11.22 -6.20
C ASN A 111 5.11 -10.01 -6.52
N PHE A 112 5.48 -9.21 -5.52
CA PHE A 112 6.23 -7.97 -5.69
C PHE A 112 7.71 -8.13 -5.36
N ILE A 113 8.07 -9.07 -4.48
CA ILE A 113 9.41 -9.16 -3.91
C ILE A 113 10.28 -10.16 -4.66
N ASN A 114 9.85 -11.39 -4.81
CA ASN A 114 10.56 -12.42 -5.55
C ASN A 114 9.61 -13.54 -6.00
N LYS A 115 9.84 -14.07 -7.19
CA LYS A 115 9.12 -15.25 -7.69
C LYS A 115 9.65 -16.55 -7.07
N ASN A 116 10.86 -16.54 -6.52
CA ASN A 116 11.45 -17.66 -5.81
C ASN A 116 11.06 -17.56 -4.33
N CYS A 117 10.44 -18.59 -3.82
CA CYS A 117 9.92 -18.61 -2.44
C CYS A 117 10.99 -18.75 -1.36
N VAL A 118 12.25 -19.00 -1.70
CA VAL A 118 13.35 -19.21 -0.75
C VAL A 118 14.55 -18.39 -1.14
N MET A 119 15.18 -17.73 -0.18
CA MET A 119 16.42 -16.98 -0.35
C MET A 119 17.27 -17.09 0.92
N ARG A 120 18.56 -16.76 0.80
CA ARG A 120 19.43 -16.70 1.98
C ARG A 120 19.05 -15.52 2.87
N THR A 121 19.24 -15.67 4.19
CA THR A 121 18.96 -14.61 5.16
C THR A 121 19.66 -13.30 4.80
N LYS A 122 20.92 -13.35 4.36
CA LYS A 122 21.64 -12.16 3.91
C LYS A 122 20.97 -11.48 2.71
N GLU A 123 20.55 -12.26 1.71
CA GLU A 123 19.87 -11.73 0.52
C GLU A 123 18.54 -11.07 0.89
N TYR A 124 17.82 -11.64 1.85
CA TYR A 124 16.60 -11.06 2.39
C TYR A 124 16.85 -9.71 3.04
N PHE A 125 17.85 -9.59 3.92
CA PHE A 125 18.19 -8.32 4.53
C PHE A 125 18.73 -7.31 3.52
N ASP A 126 19.57 -7.73 2.59
CA ASP A 126 20.08 -6.87 1.51
C ASP A 126 18.95 -6.32 0.62
N LEU A 127 17.83 -7.04 0.53
CA LEU A 127 16.66 -6.63 -0.25
C LEU A 127 15.91 -5.46 0.38
N PHE A 128 15.73 -5.49 1.70
CA PHE A 128 14.96 -4.49 2.45
C PHE A 128 15.82 -3.42 3.13
N PHE A 129 17.12 -3.70 3.30
CA PHE A 129 18.09 -2.82 3.94
C PHE A 129 19.34 -2.62 3.05
N PRO A 130 19.16 -2.31 1.76
CA PRO A 130 20.26 -2.33 0.79
C PRO A 130 21.37 -1.33 1.10
N PHE A 131 21.11 -0.30 1.90
CA PHE A 131 22.04 0.77 2.22
C PHE A 131 22.53 0.73 3.68
N ALA A 132 22.06 -0.21 4.48
CA ALA A 132 22.62 -0.43 5.80
C ALA A 132 24.04 -0.98 5.67
N LYS A 133 24.96 -0.42 6.44
CA LYS A 133 26.31 -1.00 6.58
C LYS A 133 26.26 -2.13 7.60
N ASP A 134 27.16 -3.10 7.46
CA ASP A 134 27.24 -4.24 8.38
C ASP A 134 27.43 -3.82 9.85
N THR A 135 27.98 -2.62 10.08
CA THR A 135 28.18 -2.04 11.42
C THR A 135 26.96 -1.26 11.97
N GLU A 136 26.00 -0.94 11.11
CA GLU A 136 24.83 -0.12 11.47
C GLU A 136 23.58 -0.97 11.75
N MET A 137 23.54 -2.17 11.22
CA MET A 137 22.49 -3.13 11.45
C MET A 137 23.08 -4.50 11.75
N ASN A 138 23.35 -4.73 13.04
CA ASN A 138 23.78 -6.03 13.52
C ASN A 138 22.52 -6.86 13.83
N TYR A 139 22.49 -8.09 13.33
CA TYR A 139 21.49 -9.05 13.76
C TYR A 139 22.20 -10.32 14.26
N THR A 140 21.68 -10.89 15.32
CA THR A 140 22.09 -12.19 15.83
C THR A 140 20.94 -13.17 15.74
N VAL A 141 21.27 -14.41 15.45
CA VAL A 141 20.28 -15.51 15.43
C VAL A 141 20.60 -16.44 16.60
N THR A 142 19.76 -16.41 17.63
CA THR A 142 19.94 -17.24 18.82
C THR A 142 18.67 -18.09 19.01
N ASN A 143 18.83 -19.41 18.98
CA ASN A 143 17.72 -20.36 19.16
C ASN A 143 16.49 -20.11 18.26
N GLY A 144 16.74 -19.77 16.98
CA GLY A 144 15.69 -19.48 16.01
C GLY A 144 14.99 -18.13 16.18
N LYS A 145 15.51 -17.26 17.06
CA LYS A 145 15.07 -15.87 17.23
C LYS A 145 16.07 -14.93 16.58
N VAL A 146 15.57 -14.00 15.80
CA VAL A 146 16.36 -12.88 15.28
C VAL A 146 16.30 -11.75 16.29
N GLU A 147 17.45 -11.35 16.78
CA GLU A 147 17.62 -10.16 17.61
C GLU A 147 18.38 -9.13 16.77
N ILE A 148 17.80 -7.95 16.63
CA ILE A 148 18.41 -6.84 15.88
C ILE A 148 18.73 -5.73 16.86
N GLU A 149 19.98 -5.28 16.83
CA GLU A 149 20.39 -4.09 17.53
C GLU A 149 19.86 -2.86 16.76
N THR A 150 18.74 -2.34 17.22
CA THR A 150 18.17 -1.08 16.74
C THR A 150 18.51 0.06 17.70
N ASN A 151 18.37 1.30 17.22
CA ASN A 151 18.52 2.49 18.06
C ASN A 151 17.61 2.40 19.30
N SER A 152 18.19 2.57 20.48
CA SER A 152 17.57 2.35 21.80
C SER A 152 16.27 3.13 22.04
N ASP A 153 16.11 4.30 21.42
CA ASP A 153 14.91 5.13 21.59
C ASP A 153 13.75 4.60 20.78
N LEU A 154 14.02 4.10 19.58
CA LEU A 154 13.03 3.44 18.74
C LEU A 154 12.56 2.12 19.36
N GLN A 155 13.48 1.37 19.94
CA GLN A 155 13.21 0.07 20.57
C GLN A 155 12.25 0.21 21.76
N ARG A 156 12.34 1.32 22.53
CA ARG A 156 11.38 1.62 23.61
C ARG A 156 9.98 1.89 23.10
N MET A 157 9.84 2.58 21.96
CA MET A 157 8.53 2.86 21.36
C MET A 157 7.90 1.61 20.76
N LEU A 158 8.71 0.67 20.28
CA LEU A 158 8.27 -0.51 19.54
C LEU A 158 8.21 -1.80 20.37
N ASN A 159 8.50 -1.75 21.66
CA ASN A 159 8.65 -2.91 22.56
C ASN A 159 7.45 -3.87 22.60
N HIS A 160 6.32 -3.51 22.02
CA HIS A 160 5.12 -4.36 21.96
C HIS A 160 4.67 -4.68 20.53
N THR A 161 5.51 -4.34 19.52
CA THR A 161 5.18 -4.57 18.10
C THR A 161 5.94 -5.78 17.56
N SER A 162 5.48 -6.31 16.41
CA SER A 162 6.18 -7.38 15.71
C SER A 162 7.59 -6.96 15.29
N LEU A 163 8.49 -7.93 15.15
CA LEU A 163 9.84 -7.70 14.63
C LEU A 163 9.82 -6.97 13.28
N SER A 164 8.89 -7.33 12.39
CA SER A 164 8.75 -6.67 11.09
C SER A 164 8.47 -5.17 11.22
N ASN A 165 7.62 -4.77 12.19
CA ASN A 165 7.38 -3.36 12.45
C ASN A 165 8.63 -2.65 12.97
N GLN A 166 9.36 -3.27 13.90
CA GLN A 166 10.61 -2.71 14.41
C GLN A 166 11.60 -2.46 13.28
N LEU A 167 11.70 -3.39 12.34
CA LEU A 167 12.59 -3.27 11.18
C LEU A 167 12.14 -2.19 10.19
N ILE A 168 10.85 -2.08 9.90
CA ILE A 168 10.30 -1.03 9.02
C ILE A 168 10.64 0.37 9.56
N TYR A 169 10.68 0.52 10.88
CA TYR A 169 10.98 1.80 11.52
C TYR A 169 12.44 1.98 11.92
N SER A 170 13.34 1.12 11.46
CA SER A 170 14.77 1.15 11.82
C SER A 170 15.59 2.28 11.17
N SER A 171 15.00 3.16 10.38
CA SER A 171 15.64 4.18 9.53
C SER A 171 16.45 3.62 8.34
N PHE A 172 16.62 2.32 8.25
CA PHE A 172 17.39 1.66 7.18
C PHE A 172 16.48 0.92 6.19
N TYR A 173 15.22 0.72 6.54
CA TYR A 173 14.26 0.06 5.68
C TYR A 173 13.98 0.86 4.41
N CYS A 174 14.01 0.18 3.29
CA CYS A 174 13.81 0.78 1.97
C CYS A 174 12.87 -0.06 1.12
N GLU A 175 12.21 0.58 0.17
CA GLU A 175 11.34 -0.10 -0.81
C GLU A 175 11.76 0.24 -2.23
N LYS A 176 11.75 -0.76 -3.12
CA LYS A 176 11.95 -0.50 -4.54
C LYS A 176 10.79 0.32 -5.07
N ILE A 177 11.11 1.34 -5.86
CA ILE A 177 10.10 2.18 -6.50
C ILE A 177 9.18 1.33 -7.37
N ASP A 178 9.72 0.36 -8.09
CA ASP A 178 8.92 -0.54 -8.92
C ASP A 178 7.89 -1.34 -8.12
N TRP A 179 8.18 -1.73 -6.88
CA TRP A 179 7.17 -2.41 -6.04
C TRP A 179 5.98 -1.51 -5.72
N ILE A 180 6.25 -0.26 -5.36
CA ILE A 180 5.20 0.73 -5.06
C ILE A 180 4.33 0.95 -6.30
N ILE A 181 4.97 1.10 -7.46
CA ILE A 181 4.28 1.35 -8.73
C ILE A 181 3.48 0.12 -9.18
N GLU A 182 4.05 -1.08 -9.13
CA GLU A 182 3.31 -2.30 -9.53
C GLU A 182 2.14 -2.59 -8.58
N TYR A 183 2.29 -2.31 -7.29
CA TYR A 183 1.18 -2.39 -6.36
C TYR A 183 0.05 -1.41 -6.72
N ALA A 184 0.38 -0.16 -6.99
CA ALA A 184 -0.60 0.84 -7.42
C ALA A 184 -1.28 0.46 -8.74
N LYS A 185 -0.52 -0.04 -9.72
CA LYS A 185 -1.05 -0.54 -11.00
C LYS A 185 -1.99 -1.72 -10.81
N LYS A 186 -1.65 -2.68 -9.95
CA LYS A 186 -2.51 -3.84 -9.64
C LYS A 186 -3.82 -3.37 -9.04
N MET A 187 -3.78 -2.50 -8.04
CA MET A 187 -4.98 -1.95 -7.41
C MET A 187 -5.87 -1.22 -8.42
N TYR A 188 -5.28 -0.35 -9.25
CA TYR A 188 -6.06 0.39 -10.25
C TYR A 188 -6.68 -0.55 -11.30
N LYS A 189 -5.95 -1.56 -11.78
CA LYS A 189 -6.49 -2.56 -12.72
C LYS A 189 -7.70 -3.29 -12.13
N THR A 190 -7.60 -3.73 -10.87
CA THR A 190 -8.70 -4.39 -10.15
C THR A 190 -9.89 -3.44 -9.99
N PHE A 191 -9.64 -2.20 -9.55
CA PHE A 191 -10.68 -1.19 -9.40
C PHE A 191 -11.37 -0.86 -10.73
N LYS A 192 -10.59 -0.71 -11.81
CA LYS A 192 -11.14 -0.45 -13.16
C LYS A 192 -12.06 -1.58 -13.61
N LYS A 193 -11.65 -2.84 -13.41
CA LYS A 193 -12.47 -4.01 -13.73
C LYS A 193 -13.76 -4.04 -12.91
N TYR A 194 -13.70 -3.72 -11.62
CA TYR A 194 -14.89 -3.58 -10.78
C TYR A 194 -15.86 -2.50 -11.32
N VAL A 195 -15.33 -1.33 -11.69
CA VAL A 195 -16.16 -0.23 -12.23
C VAL A 195 -16.79 -0.63 -13.58
N ASP A 196 -16.04 -1.32 -14.44
CA ASP A 196 -16.53 -1.79 -15.74
C ASP A 196 -17.67 -2.81 -15.59
N LEU A 197 -17.55 -3.74 -14.62
CA LEU A 197 -18.62 -4.67 -14.24
C LEU A 197 -19.86 -3.93 -13.71
N ALA A 198 -19.67 -3.03 -12.78
CA ALA A 198 -20.77 -2.29 -12.14
C ALA A 198 -21.56 -1.42 -13.14
N ASN A 199 -20.93 -0.99 -14.23
CA ASN A 199 -21.55 -0.19 -15.29
C ASN A 199 -22.11 -1.03 -16.46
N ASN A 200 -22.00 -2.36 -16.44
CA ASN A 200 -22.32 -3.26 -17.54
C ASN A 200 -21.69 -2.79 -18.89
N SER A 201 -20.44 -2.33 -18.82
CA SER A 201 -19.76 -1.69 -19.96
C SER A 201 -18.81 -2.63 -20.71
N ILE A 202 -18.85 -3.91 -20.42
CA ILE A 202 -17.98 -4.94 -21.00
C ILE A 202 -18.79 -6.11 -21.56
N ASN A 203 -18.21 -6.82 -22.54
CA ASN A 203 -18.82 -8.03 -23.12
C ASN A 203 -18.65 -9.24 -22.19
N ASP A 204 -19.35 -10.34 -22.47
CA ASP A 204 -19.37 -11.55 -21.63
C ASP A 204 -17.98 -12.15 -21.36
N TYR A 205 -17.08 -12.13 -22.35
CA TYR A 205 -15.73 -12.63 -22.20
C TYR A 205 -14.88 -11.75 -21.26
N ASP A 206 -14.98 -10.44 -21.44
CA ASP A 206 -14.30 -9.48 -20.58
C ASP A 206 -14.90 -9.45 -19.17
N GLU A 207 -16.20 -9.73 -19.05
CA GLU A 207 -16.86 -9.89 -17.76
C GLU A 207 -16.27 -11.07 -16.97
N TYR A 208 -16.12 -12.23 -17.60
CA TYR A 208 -15.47 -13.38 -16.97
C TYR A 208 -14.07 -13.05 -16.47
N ARG A 209 -13.23 -12.46 -17.34
CA ARG A 209 -11.86 -12.05 -16.97
C ARG A 209 -11.82 -10.98 -15.89
N ALA A 210 -12.78 -10.07 -15.86
CA ALA A 210 -12.88 -9.06 -14.82
C ALA A 210 -13.21 -9.68 -13.47
N ARG A 211 -14.14 -10.65 -13.44
CA ARG A 211 -14.48 -11.40 -12.22
C ARG A 211 -13.27 -12.18 -11.70
N GLU A 212 -12.53 -12.88 -12.57
CA GLU A 212 -11.28 -13.57 -12.18
C GLU A 212 -10.27 -12.60 -11.58
N THR A 213 -10.02 -11.45 -12.23
CA THR A 213 -9.09 -10.44 -11.70
C THR A 213 -9.46 -9.97 -10.29
N ILE A 214 -10.74 -9.85 -9.98
CA ILE A 214 -11.21 -9.44 -8.66
C ILE A 214 -11.07 -10.60 -7.67
N ASN A 215 -11.42 -11.82 -8.08
CA ASN A 215 -11.30 -13.02 -7.24
C ASN A 215 -9.84 -13.34 -6.88
N ASP A 216 -8.92 -13.06 -7.80
CA ASP A 216 -7.47 -13.21 -7.59
C ASP A 216 -6.84 -12.08 -6.76
N TYR A 217 -7.64 -11.08 -6.37
CA TYR A 217 -7.14 -10.03 -5.50
C TYR A 217 -7.00 -10.57 -4.08
N TYR A 218 -5.77 -10.89 -3.74
CA TYR A 218 -5.40 -11.45 -2.45
C TYR A 218 -4.72 -10.39 -1.58
N PHE A 219 -5.08 -10.36 -0.32
CA PHE A 219 -4.36 -9.57 0.68
C PHE A 219 -3.70 -10.47 1.71
N SER A 220 -2.54 -10.04 2.20
CA SER A 220 -1.82 -10.72 3.26
C SER A 220 -2.69 -10.85 4.53
N GLY A 221 -2.43 -11.89 5.32
CA GLY A 221 -3.15 -12.12 6.57
C GLY A 221 -3.06 -10.90 7.50
N ILE A 222 -4.21 -10.32 7.83
CA ILE A 222 -4.30 -9.17 8.73
C ILE A 222 -4.62 -9.66 10.12
N PRO A 223 -3.75 -9.43 11.12
CA PRO A 223 -4.02 -9.80 12.49
C PRO A 223 -5.28 -9.13 13.04
N TYR A 224 -5.99 -9.82 13.89
CA TYR A 224 -7.11 -9.26 14.64
C TYR A 224 -7.07 -9.73 16.09
N LYS A 225 -7.70 -8.96 16.97
CA LYS A 225 -7.90 -9.32 18.37
C LYS A 225 -9.32 -8.97 18.82
N ILE A 226 -9.74 -9.58 19.90
CA ILE A 226 -10.96 -9.21 20.58
C ILE A 226 -10.62 -8.17 21.66
N ASN A 227 -11.27 -7.03 21.61
CA ASN A 227 -11.17 -5.97 22.62
C ASN A 227 -12.51 -5.83 23.33
N MET A 228 -12.48 -5.60 24.63
CA MET A 228 -13.67 -5.25 25.40
C MET A 228 -13.87 -3.74 25.39
N TYR A 229 -14.99 -3.27 24.83
CA TYR A 229 -15.43 -1.90 24.92
C TYR A 229 -16.64 -1.83 25.83
N GLY A 230 -16.41 -1.38 27.08
CA GLY A 230 -17.42 -1.53 28.12
C GLY A 230 -17.73 -3.01 28.38
N ASN A 231 -18.96 -3.42 28.19
CA ASN A 231 -19.40 -4.80 28.38
C ASN A 231 -19.56 -5.60 27.08
N THR A 232 -19.17 -5.02 25.93
CA THR A 232 -19.35 -5.66 24.62
C THR A 232 -17.99 -6.02 24.02
N PRO A 233 -17.76 -7.30 23.65
CA PRO A 233 -16.57 -7.68 22.90
C PRO A 233 -16.70 -7.24 21.43
N GLU A 234 -15.64 -6.65 20.89
CA GLU A 234 -15.56 -6.24 19.49
C GLU A 234 -14.27 -6.76 18.84
N ILE A 235 -14.33 -7.10 17.56
CA ILE A 235 -13.15 -7.45 16.77
C ILE A 235 -12.43 -6.16 16.37
N SER A 236 -11.15 -6.10 16.69
CA SER A 236 -10.26 -5.02 16.27
C SER A 236 -9.20 -5.55 15.31
N TRP A 237 -9.17 -5.04 14.11
CA TRP A 237 -8.16 -5.35 13.12
C TRP A 237 -6.87 -4.60 13.41
N GLN A 238 -5.74 -5.28 13.23
CA GLN A 238 -4.42 -4.74 13.56
C GLN A 238 -3.47 -4.89 12.38
N PRO A 239 -3.63 -4.09 11.31
CA PRO A 239 -2.68 -4.10 10.22
C PRO A 239 -1.29 -3.72 10.72
N ASN A 240 -0.28 -4.50 10.38
CA ASN A 240 1.10 -4.29 10.82
C ASN A 240 1.87 -3.30 9.94
N CYS A 241 1.32 -2.90 8.81
CA CYS A 241 1.92 -1.93 7.89
C CYS A 241 0.85 -1.18 7.10
N LEU A 242 1.27 -0.12 6.43
CA LEU A 242 0.36 0.71 5.63
C LEU A 242 -0.29 -0.11 4.50
N LYS A 243 0.46 -0.99 3.82
CA LYS A 243 -0.08 -1.84 2.76
C LYS A 243 -1.23 -2.72 3.25
N GLN A 244 -1.10 -3.38 4.41
CA GLN A 244 -2.18 -4.19 4.97
C GLN A 244 -3.44 -3.37 5.27
N ALA A 245 -3.28 -2.15 5.78
CA ALA A 245 -4.40 -1.26 6.04
C ALA A 245 -5.10 -0.83 4.72
N ILE A 246 -4.31 -0.55 3.68
CA ILE A 246 -4.81 -0.21 2.34
C ILE A 246 -5.58 -1.41 1.74
N ASP A 247 -4.99 -2.59 1.75
CA ASP A 247 -5.61 -3.81 1.20
C ASP A 247 -6.95 -4.09 1.88
N MET A 248 -6.98 -3.99 3.20
CA MET A 248 -8.20 -4.17 3.98
C MET A 248 -9.27 -3.14 3.59
N ALA A 249 -8.93 -1.87 3.59
CA ALA A 249 -9.86 -0.80 3.27
C ALA A 249 -10.36 -0.90 1.83
N PHE A 250 -9.47 -1.25 0.89
CA PHE A 250 -9.83 -1.45 -0.50
C PHE A 250 -10.79 -2.63 -0.69
N GLY A 251 -10.54 -3.76 -0.03
CA GLY A 251 -11.44 -4.92 -0.07
C GLY A 251 -12.83 -4.58 0.47
N PHE A 252 -12.91 -3.92 1.62
CA PHE A 252 -14.20 -3.49 2.17
C PHE A 252 -14.94 -2.49 1.29
N MET A 253 -14.20 -1.57 0.68
CA MET A 253 -14.77 -0.62 -0.25
C MET A 253 -15.35 -1.32 -1.49
N LEU A 254 -14.65 -2.30 -2.08
CA LEU A 254 -15.17 -3.06 -3.22
C LEU A 254 -16.43 -3.86 -2.86
N CYS A 255 -16.51 -4.38 -1.63
CA CYS A 255 -17.66 -5.14 -1.14
C CYS A 255 -18.82 -4.26 -0.63
N SER A 256 -18.62 -2.95 -0.56
CA SER A 256 -19.65 -2.02 -0.08
C SER A 256 -20.69 -1.73 -1.15
N GLU A 257 -21.97 -1.84 -0.82
CA GLU A 257 -23.08 -1.45 -1.71
C GLU A 257 -23.03 0.03 -2.14
N LYS A 258 -22.44 0.87 -1.30
CA LYS A 258 -22.30 2.32 -1.53
C LYS A 258 -20.86 2.68 -1.76
N ASN A 259 -20.21 2.06 -2.75
CA ASN A 259 -18.83 2.40 -3.06
C ASN A 259 -18.69 3.90 -3.43
N PRO A 260 -17.96 4.67 -2.63
CA PRO A 260 -17.79 6.10 -2.85
C PRO A 260 -16.75 6.44 -3.91
N LEU A 261 -15.86 5.50 -4.27
CA LEU A 261 -14.83 5.73 -5.27
C LEU A 261 -15.39 5.59 -6.69
N LYS A 262 -15.08 6.56 -7.52
CA LYS A 262 -15.53 6.64 -8.91
C LYS A 262 -14.41 7.10 -9.84
N ILE A 263 -14.60 6.79 -11.12
CA ILE A 263 -13.76 7.31 -12.20
C ILE A 263 -14.48 8.47 -12.88
N CYS A 264 -13.85 9.62 -12.96
CA CYS A 264 -14.40 10.79 -13.63
C CYS A 264 -14.61 10.51 -15.12
N LYS A 265 -15.84 10.71 -15.61
CA LYS A 265 -16.20 10.48 -17.02
C LYS A 265 -15.51 11.40 -18.03
N HIS A 266 -14.87 12.49 -17.54
CA HIS A 266 -14.18 13.43 -18.41
C HIS A 266 -12.68 13.18 -18.46
N CYS A 267 -12.01 13.16 -17.30
CA CYS A 267 -10.54 13.08 -17.23
C CYS A 267 -9.99 11.71 -16.81
N GLY A 268 -10.85 10.75 -16.48
CA GLY A 268 -10.46 9.41 -16.05
C GLY A 268 -9.85 9.34 -14.63
N LYS A 269 -9.77 10.45 -13.92
CA LYS A 269 -9.21 10.49 -12.56
C LYS A 269 -10.14 9.79 -11.58
N VAL A 270 -9.55 8.99 -10.67
CA VAL A 270 -10.28 8.43 -9.53
C VAL A 270 -10.54 9.51 -8.49
N PHE A 271 -11.73 9.55 -7.95
CA PHE A 271 -12.12 10.51 -6.93
C PHE A 271 -13.10 9.94 -5.92
N TYR A 272 -13.15 10.51 -4.74
CA TYR A 272 -14.13 10.18 -3.71
C TYR A 272 -15.41 10.98 -3.92
N ALA A 273 -16.50 10.28 -4.22
CA ALA A 273 -17.79 10.88 -4.54
C ALA A 273 -18.62 11.08 -3.26
N LYS A 274 -18.71 12.31 -2.75
CA LYS A 274 -19.62 12.67 -1.65
C LYS A 274 -21.10 12.44 -2.01
N ASN A 275 -21.45 12.56 -3.28
CA ASN A 275 -22.79 12.27 -3.80
C ASN A 275 -22.74 11.00 -4.66
N PRO A 276 -23.55 9.97 -4.37
CA PRO A 276 -23.61 8.75 -5.17
C PRO A 276 -23.90 8.96 -6.66
N LYS A 277 -24.54 10.07 -7.02
CA LYS A 277 -24.85 10.43 -8.43
C LYS A 277 -23.74 11.22 -9.12
N ALA A 278 -22.63 11.52 -8.44
CA ALA A 278 -21.53 12.25 -9.05
C ALA A 278 -20.87 11.40 -10.15
N GLU A 279 -20.69 11.97 -11.33
CA GLU A 279 -20.04 11.38 -12.50
C GLU A 279 -18.70 12.06 -12.83
N TYR A 280 -18.46 13.21 -12.23
CA TYR A 280 -17.29 14.06 -12.48
C TYR A 280 -16.64 14.42 -11.14
N ASP A 281 -15.32 14.49 -11.12
CA ASP A 281 -14.51 14.84 -9.94
C ASP A 281 -14.69 16.30 -9.51
N SER A 282 -15.03 17.17 -10.47
CA SER A 282 -15.14 18.61 -10.24
C SER A 282 -16.20 19.24 -11.15
N SER A 283 -16.64 20.44 -10.79
CA SER A 283 -17.50 21.28 -11.64
C SER A 283 -16.82 21.66 -12.96
N GLN A 284 -15.49 21.83 -12.95
CA GLN A 284 -14.71 22.11 -14.14
C GLN A 284 -14.77 20.94 -15.12
N CYS A 285 -14.53 19.71 -14.67
CA CYS A 285 -14.63 18.51 -15.50
C CYS A 285 -16.03 18.33 -16.08
N ARG A 286 -17.09 18.57 -15.28
CA ARG A 286 -18.48 18.54 -15.75
C ARG A 286 -18.73 19.57 -16.84
N ASN A 287 -18.29 20.81 -16.66
CA ASN A 287 -18.48 21.88 -17.63
C ASN A 287 -17.73 21.57 -18.94
N GLN A 288 -16.49 21.12 -18.87
CA GLN A 288 -15.72 20.71 -20.05
C GLN A 288 -16.40 19.57 -20.80
N ALA A 289 -16.87 18.54 -20.10
CA ALA A 289 -17.62 17.43 -20.72
C ALA A 289 -18.88 17.92 -21.45
N ASN A 290 -19.62 18.87 -20.88
CA ASN A 290 -20.82 19.44 -21.51
C ASN A 290 -20.47 20.25 -22.77
N VAL A 291 -19.38 21.03 -22.75
CA VAL A 291 -18.90 21.74 -23.93
C VAL A 291 -18.52 20.79 -25.06
N TYR A 292 -17.81 19.68 -24.74
CA TYR A 292 -17.47 18.66 -25.75
C TYR A 292 -18.74 18.00 -26.34
N LYS A 293 -19.71 17.66 -25.51
CA LYS A 293 -20.99 17.10 -25.99
C LYS A 293 -21.74 18.04 -26.91
N SER A 294 -21.79 19.33 -26.56
CA SER A 294 -22.42 20.37 -27.40
C SER A 294 -21.75 20.53 -28.76
N ARG A 295 -20.39 20.60 -28.76
CA ARG A 295 -19.61 20.72 -29.99
C ARG A 295 -19.76 19.51 -30.93
N ASN A 296 -19.86 18.32 -30.37
CA ASN A 296 -20.04 17.10 -31.18
C ASN A 296 -21.46 16.97 -31.75
N LYS A 297 -22.48 17.49 -31.06
CA LYS A 297 -23.84 17.56 -31.63
C LYS A 297 -23.87 18.50 -32.84
N ASN A 298 -23.25 19.67 -32.75
CA ASN A 298 -23.21 20.65 -33.84
C ASN A 298 -22.31 20.23 -35.03
N LYS A 299 -21.62 19.09 -34.97
CA LYS A 299 -20.86 18.53 -36.10
C LYS A 299 -21.60 17.36 -36.78
N ALA A 300 -22.67 16.86 -36.19
CA ALA A 300 -23.45 15.74 -36.69
C ALA A 300 -24.74 16.20 -37.38
N ASP A 301 -25.09 17.48 -37.25
CA ASP A 301 -26.07 18.23 -38.01
C ASP A 301 -25.38 18.99 -39.16
#